data_79c04d6d5f1d03c959601ac5457df664
#
_entry.id   79c04d6d5f1d03c959601ac5457df664
#
_cell.length_a   1.000
_cell.length_b   1.000
_cell.length_c   1.000
_cell.angle_alpha   90.00
_cell.angle_beta   90.00
_cell.angle_gamma   90.00
#
_symmetry.space_group_name_H-M   'P 1'
#
loop_
_entity.id
_entity.type
_entity.pdbx_description
1 polymer ?
#
loop_
_entity_poly.entity_id
_entity_poly.type
_entity_poly.pdbx_seq_one_letter_code
_entity_poly.pdbx_strand_id
1 'polypeptide(L)'
;IFLDEIGEMAFELQAKLLRVLEAGEYIKIGDTKPTKVNVRVISATNRDLKKEIEQGNFREDLYYRLSVFQIHLPPLRERKEDIELLAESFIQLFSKKLGKQVEGMAPEFLKALKAADWRGNIRELRNVIERSMIVCDKQLTLQDLPIEIQNARQEDYSGKNYSEFELAAMEKRHIAKVLQHTKGNKTEASRLLLSLIHI
;
A
#
# COMPACT_ATOMS: atom_id res chain seq x y z
N ILE A 1 -13.78 -17.87 -15.16
CA ILE A 1 -13.57 -17.97 -13.70
C ILE A 1 -12.39 -17.09 -13.31
N PHE A 2 -12.54 -16.28 -12.27
CA PHE A 2 -11.46 -15.52 -11.66
C PHE A 2 -11.04 -16.20 -10.35
N LEU A 3 -9.75 -16.48 -10.20
CA LEU A 3 -9.15 -17.10 -9.02
C LEU A 3 -8.19 -16.07 -8.37
N ASP A 4 -8.66 -15.45 -7.31
CA ASP A 4 -7.83 -14.51 -6.55
C ASP A 4 -6.95 -15.27 -5.55
N GLU A 5 -5.77 -14.71 -5.25
CA GLU A 5 -4.82 -15.27 -4.29
C GLU A 5 -4.46 -16.73 -4.58
N ILE A 6 -4.23 -17.08 -5.87
CA ILE A 6 -3.94 -18.46 -6.27
C ILE A 6 -2.72 -19.07 -5.56
N GLY A 7 -1.77 -18.23 -5.14
CA GLY A 7 -0.58 -18.65 -4.36
C GLY A 7 -0.89 -19.15 -2.95
N GLU A 8 -2.13 -18.90 -2.44
CA GLU A 8 -2.60 -19.38 -1.13
C GLU A 8 -3.34 -20.73 -1.24
N MET A 9 -3.55 -21.24 -2.47
CA MET A 9 -4.30 -22.47 -2.68
C MET A 9 -3.59 -23.68 -2.05
N ALA A 10 -4.31 -24.47 -1.25
CA ALA A 10 -3.80 -25.69 -0.66
C ALA A 10 -3.24 -26.63 -1.74
N PHE A 11 -2.07 -27.21 -1.50
CA PHE A 11 -1.32 -28.02 -2.47
C PHE A 11 -2.15 -29.14 -3.09
N GLU A 12 -3.03 -29.77 -2.31
CA GLU A 12 -3.93 -30.84 -2.77
C GLU A 12 -4.97 -30.36 -3.80
N LEU A 13 -5.40 -29.07 -3.70
CA LEU A 13 -6.36 -28.50 -4.63
C LEU A 13 -5.71 -28.07 -5.93
N GLN A 14 -4.42 -27.79 -5.92
CA GLN A 14 -3.67 -27.41 -7.11
C GLN A 14 -3.69 -28.52 -8.17
N ALA A 15 -3.59 -29.78 -7.77
CA ALA A 15 -3.70 -30.92 -8.68
C ALA A 15 -5.09 -31.04 -9.33
N LYS A 16 -6.15 -30.69 -8.58
CA LYS A 16 -7.52 -30.67 -9.13
C LYS A 16 -7.72 -29.54 -10.13
N LEU A 17 -7.16 -28.36 -9.83
CA LEU A 17 -7.19 -27.23 -10.75
C LEU A 17 -6.42 -27.53 -12.04
N LEU A 18 -5.24 -28.13 -11.93
CA LEU A 18 -4.46 -28.56 -13.11
C LEU A 18 -5.29 -29.45 -14.05
N ARG A 19 -6.00 -30.44 -13.49
CA ARG A 19 -6.88 -31.30 -14.28
C ARG A 19 -7.99 -30.53 -15.01
N VAL A 20 -8.56 -29.49 -14.37
CA VAL A 20 -9.54 -28.61 -15.03
C VAL A 20 -8.91 -27.85 -16.19
N LEU A 21 -7.68 -27.35 -16.01
CA LEU A 21 -6.98 -26.56 -17.04
C LEU A 21 -6.49 -27.40 -18.22
N GLU A 22 -6.17 -28.69 -17.99
CA GLU A 22 -5.66 -29.59 -19.02
C GLU A 22 -6.75 -30.36 -19.73
N ALA A 23 -7.59 -31.04 -18.94
CA ALA A 23 -8.61 -31.94 -19.47
C ALA A 23 -9.97 -31.27 -19.68
N GLY A 24 -10.20 -30.08 -19.11
CA GLY A 24 -11.51 -29.46 -19.12
C GLY A 24 -12.56 -30.26 -18.34
N GLU A 25 -12.12 -30.95 -17.27
CA GLU A 25 -13.00 -31.84 -16.51
C GLU A 25 -12.80 -31.64 -15.01
N TYR A 26 -13.87 -31.75 -14.25
CA TYR A 26 -13.85 -31.78 -12.78
C TYR A 26 -14.83 -32.83 -12.25
N ILE A 27 -14.61 -33.28 -11.02
CA ILE A 27 -15.49 -34.19 -10.30
C ILE A 27 -16.22 -33.39 -9.23
N LYS A 28 -17.57 -33.43 -9.25
CA LYS A 28 -18.40 -32.79 -8.22
C LYS A 28 -18.21 -33.50 -6.88
N ILE A 29 -18.36 -32.77 -5.81
CA ILE A 29 -18.31 -33.33 -4.45
C ILE A 29 -19.47 -34.34 -4.32
N GLY A 30 -19.13 -35.57 -3.90
CA GLY A 30 -20.09 -36.69 -3.79
C GLY A 30 -20.37 -37.44 -5.07
N ASP A 31 -19.75 -37.07 -6.18
CA ASP A 31 -19.87 -37.78 -7.49
C ASP A 31 -18.56 -38.51 -7.82
N THR A 32 -18.65 -39.53 -8.66
CA THR A 32 -17.49 -40.27 -9.17
C THR A 32 -17.26 -40.03 -10.67
N LYS A 33 -18.23 -39.42 -11.36
CA LYS A 33 -18.17 -39.17 -12.80
C LYS A 33 -17.59 -37.80 -13.12
N PRO A 34 -16.63 -37.71 -14.06
CA PRO A 34 -16.09 -36.43 -14.50
C PRO A 34 -17.17 -35.65 -15.28
N THR A 35 -17.24 -34.35 -14.98
CA THR A 35 -18.10 -33.39 -15.68
C THR A 35 -17.23 -32.51 -16.56
N LYS A 36 -17.52 -32.41 -17.85
CA LYS A 36 -16.81 -31.53 -18.77
C LYS A 36 -17.18 -30.07 -18.53
N VAL A 37 -16.18 -29.18 -18.63
CA VAL A 37 -16.35 -27.76 -18.51
C VAL A 37 -15.45 -27.02 -19.51
N ASN A 38 -15.99 -25.98 -20.10
CA ASN A 38 -15.22 -25.04 -20.93
C ASN A 38 -15.21 -23.68 -20.25
N VAL A 39 -14.08 -23.33 -19.64
CA VAL A 39 -13.92 -22.09 -18.86
C VAL A 39 -12.63 -21.38 -19.22
N ARG A 40 -12.71 -20.06 -19.31
CA ARG A 40 -11.53 -19.21 -19.29
C ARG A 40 -11.17 -18.91 -17.84
N VAL A 41 -9.94 -19.24 -17.46
CA VAL A 41 -9.41 -18.97 -16.12
C VAL A 41 -8.53 -17.73 -16.17
N ILE A 42 -8.74 -16.83 -15.22
CA ILE A 42 -7.89 -15.68 -14.91
C ILE A 42 -7.50 -15.85 -13.46
N SER A 43 -6.21 -15.81 -13.15
CA SER A 43 -5.72 -15.94 -11.78
C SER A 43 -4.92 -14.70 -11.38
N ALA A 44 -4.97 -14.36 -10.10
CA ALA A 44 -4.17 -13.30 -9.50
C ALA A 44 -3.46 -13.80 -8.25
N THR A 45 -2.29 -13.25 -7.96
CA THR A 45 -1.54 -13.51 -6.73
C THR A 45 -0.64 -12.34 -6.41
N ASN A 46 -0.39 -12.12 -5.13
CA ASN A 46 0.62 -11.21 -4.61
C ASN A 46 1.91 -11.94 -4.21
N ARG A 47 1.94 -13.29 -4.28
CA ARG A 47 3.12 -14.10 -3.96
C ARG A 47 4.01 -14.30 -5.18
N ASP A 48 5.30 -14.44 -4.93
CA ASP A 48 6.27 -14.92 -5.91
C ASP A 48 6.13 -16.45 -6.05
N LEU A 49 5.37 -16.89 -7.07
CA LEU A 49 5.09 -18.32 -7.27
C LEU A 49 6.36 -19.15 -7.51
N LYS A 50 7.45 -18.57 -8.02
CA LYS A 50 8.71 -19.29 -8.21
C LYS A 50 9.32 -19.66 -6.86
N LYS A 51 9.29 -18.73 -5.89
CA LYS A 51 9.73 -19.02 -4.52
C LYS A 51 8.82 -20.05 -3.84
N GLU A 52 7.51 -19.97 -4.07
CA GLU A 52 6.58 -20.97 -3.53
C GLU A 52 6.83 -22.38 -4.11
N ILE A 53 7.28 -22.47 -5.38
CA ILE A 53 7.70 -23.75 -5.99
C ILE A 53 8.98 -24.28 -5.30
N GLU A 54 9.99 -23.43 -5.10
CA GLU A 54 11.23 -23.80 -4.42
C GLU A 54 10.97 -24.31 -2.99
N GLN A 55 9.97 -23.76 -2.32
CA GLN A 55 9.54 -24.16 -0.97
C GLN A 55 8.62 -25.38 -0.95
N GLY A 56 8.20 -25.89 -2.11
CA GLY A 56 7.27 -27.01 -2.21
C GLY A 56 5.80 -26.67 -1.92
N ASN A 57 5.45 -25.40 -1.85
CA ASN A 57 4.09 -24.93 -1.57
C ASN A 57 3.24 -24.80 -2.83
N PHE A 58 3.86 -24.66 -3.99
CA PHE A 58 3.18 -24.51 -5.27
C PHE A 58 3.74 -25.49 -6.31
N ARG A 59 2.87 -26.07 -7.13
CA ARG A 59 3.26 -27.02 -8.16
C ARG A 59 3.82 -26.31 -9.37
N GLU A 60 4.93 -26.78 -9.87
CA GLU A 60 5.60 -26.26 -11.05
C GLU A 60 4.77 -26.46 -12.34
N ASP A 61 4.10 -27.61 -12.48
CA ASP A 61 3.25 -27.92 -13.62
C ASP A 61 2.04 -26.95 -13.72
N LEU A 62 1.42 -26.64 -12.58
CA LEU A 62 0.33 -25.68 -12.51
C LEU A 62 0.83 -24.25 -12.84
N TYR A 63 2.00 -23.88 -12.35
CA TYR A 63 2.60 -22.59 -12.66
C TYR A 63 2.72 -22.37 -14.18
N TYR A 64 3.32 -23.32 -14.90
CA TYR A 64 3.48 -23.19 -16.36
C TYR A 64 2.14 -23.15 -17.11
N ARG A 65 1.11 -23.78 -16.58
CA ARG A 65 -0.22 -23.75 -17.18
C ARG A 65 -0.95 -22.43 -16.97
N LEU A 66 -0.74 -21.77 -15.83
CA LEU A 66 -1.33 -20.47 -15.50
C LEU A 66 -0.55 -19.29 -16.09
N SER A 67 0.79 -19.41 -16.18
CA SER A 67 1.67 -18.30 -16.54
C SER A 67 1.89 -18.08 -18.02
N VAL A 68 1.01 -18.62 -18.90
CA VAL A 68 1.08 -18.42 -20.34
C VAL A 68 1.05 -16.94 -20.73
N PHE A 69 0.28 -16.15 -20.02
CA PHE A 69 0.23 -14.70 -20.19
C PHE A 69 0.21 -14.01 -18.83
N GLN A 70 1.26 -13.30 -18.51
CA GLN A 70 1.42 -12.60 -17.24
C GLN A 70 1.26 -11.10 -17.41
N ILE A 71 0.49 -10.49 -16.52
CA ILE A 71 0.35 -9.03 -16.40
C ILE A 71 0.90 -8.64 -15.04
N HIS A 72 1.96 -7.85 -15.03
CA HIS A 72 2.49 -7.26 -13.80
C HIS A 72 1.78 -5.93 -13.53
N LEU A 73 1.14 -5.84 -12.36
CA LEU A 73 0.52 -4.60 -11.90
C LEU A 73 1.48 -3.86 -10.97
N PRO A 74 2.02 -2.71 -11.37
CA PRO A 74 2.92 -1.95 -10.51
C PRO A 74 2.17 -1.43 -9.28
N PRO A 75 2.83 -1.33 -8.11
CA PRO A 75 2.24 -0.74 -6.93
C PRO A 75 1.99 0.77 -7.11
N LEU A 76 1.08 1.34 -6.31
CA LEU A 76 0.64 2.73 -6.47
C LEU A 76 1.80 3.74 -6.33
N ARG A 77 2.80 3.45 -5.49
CA ARG A 77 4.02 4.29 -5.34
C ARG A 77 4.82 4.45 -6.63
N GLU A 78 4.69 3.51 -7.58
CA GLU A 78 5.39 3.54 -8.89
C GLU A 78 4.56 4.23 -9.98
N ARG A 79 3.28 4.56 -9.69
CA ARG A 79 2.36 5.25 -10.59
C ARG A 79 1.69 6.43 -9.88
N LYS A 80 2.50 7.33 -9.36
CA LYS A 80 2.05 8.50 -8.58
C LYS A 80 1.12 9.44 -9.36
N GLU A 81 1.19 9.41 -10.67
CA GLU A 81 0.33 10.20 -11.57
C GLU A 81 -1.14 9.75 -11.50
N ASP A 82 -1.39 8.46 -11.23
CA ASP A 82 -2.74 7.93 -11.10
C ASP A 82 -3.43 8.34 -9.79
N ILE A 83 -2.65 8.78 -8.78
CA ILE A 83 -3.18 9.10 -7.43
C ILE A 83 -4.25 10.20 -7.50
N GLU A 84 -4.03 11.22 -8.32
CA GLU A 84 -4.96 12.33 -8.47
C GLU A 84 -6.31 11.88 -9.03
N LEU A 85 -6.29 11.17 -10.15
CA LEU A 85 -7.49 10.63 -10.79
C LEU A 85 -8.24 9.63 -9.89
N LEU A 86 -7.50 8.78 -9.19
CA LEU A 86 -8.08 7.84 -8.22
C LEU A 86 -8.72 8.57 -7.04
N ALA A 87 -8.06 9.58 -6.49
CA ALA A 87 -8.58 10.38 -5.39
C ALA A 87 -9.87 11.11 -5.80
N GLU A 88 -9.89 11.75 -6.96
CA GLU A 88 -11.10 12.40 -7.51
C GLU A 88 -12.25 11.41 -7.68
N SER A 89 -11.96 10.23 -8.23
CA SER A 89 -12.96 9.17 -8.41
C SER A 89 -13.55 8.72 -7.06
N PHE A 90 -12.70 8.57 -6.03
CA PHE A 90 -13.16 8.21 -4.69
C PHE A 90 -13.95 9.34 -4.03
N ILE A 91 -13.54 10.59 -4.18
CA ILE A 91 -14.31 11.73 -3.68
C ILE A 91 -15.72 11.75 -4.29
N GLN A 92 -15.84 11.56 -5.61
CA GLN A 92 -17.15 11.49 -6.26
C GLN A 92 -18.00 10.31 -5.75
N LEU A 93 -17.37 9.13 -5.56
CA LEU A 93 -18.03 7.95 -5.02
C LEU A 93 -18.57 8.21 -3.61
N PHE A 94 -17.72 8.76 -2.73
CA PHE A 94 -18.09 9.00 -1.34
C PHE A 94 -19.00 10.19 -1.15
N SER A 95 -18.90 11.22 -1.99
CA SER A 95 -19.88 12.32 -2.01
C SER A 95 -21.30 11.81 -2.21
N LYS A 96 -21.48 10.87 -3.16
CA LYS A 96 -22.80 10.24 -3.39
C LYS A 96 -23.22 9.36 -2.22
N LYS A 97 -22.29 8.56 -1.66
CA LYS A 97 -22.56 7.63 -0.57
C LYS A 97 -22.93 8.33 0.74
N LEU A 98 -22.24 9.44 1.05
CA LEU A 98 -22.41 10.21 2.30
C LEU A 98 -23.43 11.34 2.17
N GLY A 99 -23.94 11.62 0.98
CA GLY A 99 -24.81 12.78 0.73
C GLY A 99 -24.13 14.12 0.99
N LYS A 100 -22.79 14.17 0.90
CA LYS A 100 -21.97 15.32 1.24
C LYS A 100 -21.35 15.91 -0.02
N GLN A 101 -21.50 17.22 -0.23
CA GLN A 101 -20.85 17.93 -1.32
C GLN A 101 -19.51 18.46 -0.83
N VAL A 102 -18.44 18.05 -1.52
CA VAL A 102 -17.08 18.52 -1.27
C VAL A 102 -16.58 19.21 -2.52
N GLU A 103 -16.03 20.42 -2.35
CA GLU A 103 -15.59 21.28 -3.45
C GLU A 103 -14.32 20.77 -4.14
N GLY A 104 -13.66 19.74 -3.55
CA GLY A 104 -12.46 19.12 -4.09
C GLY A 104 -11.34 19.00 -3.06
N MET A 105 -10.11 18.85 -3.57
CA MET A 105 -8.88 18.71 -2.77
C MET A 105 -8.08 20.01 -2.82
N ALA A 106 -7.56 20.44 -1.67
CA ALA A 106 -6.54 21.49 -1.63
C ALA A 106 -5.21 20.99 -2.22
N PRO A 107 -4.38 21.87 -2.83
CA PRO A 107 -3.10 21.47 -3.43
C PRO A 107 -2.15 20.75 -2.44
N GLU A 108 -2.18 21.15 -1.17
CA GLU A 108 -1.36 20.56 -0.10
C GLU A 108 -1.82 19.13 0.22
N PHE A 109 -3.13 18.87 0.18
CA PHE A 109 -3.70 17.54 0.34
C PHE A 109 -3.20 16.59 -0.75
N LEU A 110 -3.35 17.00 -2.03
CA LEU A 110 -2.87 16.20 -3.16
C LEU A 110 -1.37 15.96 -3.11
N LYS A 111 -0.58 16.97 -2.71
CA LYS A 111 0.87 16.83 -2.57
C LYS A 111 1.25 15.82 -1.50
N ALA A 112 0.52 15.77 -0.39
CA ALA A 112 0.73 14.77 0.66
C ALA A 112 0.36 13.37 0.16
N LEU A 113 -0.73 13.21 -0.57
CA LEU A 113 -1.10 11.93 -1.18
C LEU A 113 -0.02 11.41 -2.14
N LYS A 114 0.55 12.28 -2.99
CA LYS A 114 1.61 11.90 -3.95
C LYS A 114 2.95 11.58 -3.27
N ALA A 115 3.17 12.07 -2.05
CA ALA A 115 4.39 11.82 -1.27
C ALA A 115 4.33 10.51 -0.48
N ALA A 116 3.17 9.97 -0.19
CA ALA A 116 3.00 8.77 0.62
C ALA A 116 3.37 7.48 -0.15
N ASP A 117 3.84 6.46 0.59
CA ASP A 117 4.32 5.20 0.03
C ASP A 117 3.23 4.22 -0.40
N TRP A 118 2.03 4.35 0.15
CA TRP A 118 0.87 3.53 -0.17
C TRP A 118 1.15 2.01 -0.15
N ARG A 119 1.64 1.50 0.99
CA ARG A 119 1.92 0.05 1.16
C ARG A 119 0.68 -0.82 0.90
N GLY A 120 -0.50 -0.34 1.30
CA GLY A 120 -1.80 -0.97 1.02
C GLY A 120 -2.39 -0.56 -0.34
N ASN A 121 -1.62 0.13 -1.19
CA ASN A 121 -1.99 0.51 -2.55
C ASN A 121 -3.34 1.27 -2.63
N ILE A 122 -4.16 0.93 -3.61
CA ILE A 122 -5.45 1.59 -3.86
C ILE A 122 -6.43 1.39 -2.70
N ARG A 123 -6.35 0.26 -1.98
CA ARG A 123 -7.22 0.01 -0.80
C ARG A 123 -6.92 1.00 0.32
N GLU A 124 -5.66 1.27 0.58
CA GLU A 124 -5.22 2.24 1.58
C GLU A 124 -5.62 3.66 1.17
N LEU A 125 -5.34 4.07 -0.06
CA LEU A 125 -5.75 5.36 -0.61
C LEU A 125 -7.26 5.57 -0.46
N ARG A 126 -8.06 4.58 -0.86
CA ARG A 126 -9.52 4.63 -0.73
C ARG A 126 -9.97 4.86 0.71
N ASN A 127 -9.41 4.11 1.67
CA ASN A 127 -9.76 4.22 3.08
C ASN A 127 -9.36 5.59 3.64
N VAL A 128 -8.21 6.12 3.24
CA VAL A 128 -7.75 7.46 3.64
C VAL A 128 -8.72 8.53 3.11
N ILE A 129 -9.10 8.46 1.83
CA ILE A 129 -10.06 9.41 1.24
C ILE A 129 -11.43 9.29 1.94
N GLU A 130 -11.94 8.06 2.18
CA GLU A 130 -13.21 7.85 2.88
C GLU A 130 -13.19 8.51 4.27
N ARG A 131 -12.11 8.29 5.03
CA ARG A 131 -11.93 8.91 6.36
C ARG A 131 -11.85 10.44 6.27
N SER A 132 -11.07 10.98 5.35
CA SER A 132 -10.94 12.42 5.15
C SER A 132 -12.28 13.05 4.76
N MET A 133 -13.08 12.38 3.91
CA MET A 133 -14.41 12.82 3.53
C MET A 133 -15.41 12.87 4.68
N ILE A 134 -15.24 12.02 5.70
CA ILE A 134 -16.10 12.04 6.90
C ILE A 134 -15.83 13.30 7.74
N VAL A 135 -14.56 13.66 7.93
CA VAL A 135 -14.14 14.74 8.83
C VAL A 135 -14.10 16.13 8.17
N CYS A 136 -13.87 16.21 6.85
CA CYS A 136 -13.79 17.48 6.16
C CYS A 136 -15.13 18.24 6.20
N ASP A 137 -15.10 19.58 6.15
CA ASP A 137 -16.31 20.40 6.03
C ASP A 137 -16.70 20.61 4.57
N LYS A 138 -15.98 21.45 3.84
CA LYS A 138 -16.27 21.80 2.44
C LYS A 138 -15.21 21.34 1.45
N GLN A 139 -13.94 21.38 1.85
CA GLN A 139 -12.81 21.04 1.01
C GLN A 139 -11.86 20.14 1.78
N LEU A 140 -11.27 19.15 1.11
CA LEU A 140 -10.24 18.28 1.68
C LEU A 140 -8.92 19.05 1.86
N THR A 141 -8.46 19.16 3.09
CA THR A 141 -7.24 19.88 3.48
C THR A 141 -6.22 18.92 4.11
N LEU A 142 -4.97 19.38 4.23
CA LEU A 142 -3.91 18.58 4.85
C LEU A 142 -4.29 18.06 6.26
N GLN A 143 -5.09 18.82 7.02
CA GLN A 143 -5.51 18.48 8.37
C GLN A 143 -6.50 17.29 8.41
N ASP A 144 -7.19 17.03 7.31
CA ASP A 144 -8.14 15.91 7.20
C ASP A 144 -7.44 14.57 6.94
N LEU A 145 -6.13 14.58 6.62
CA LEU A 145 -5.33 13.38 6.44
C LEU A 145 -4.89 12.77 7.77
N PRO A 146 -4.67 11.44 7.83
CA PRO A 146 -3.96 10.81 8.94
C PRO A 146 -2.57 11.42 9.17
N ILE A 147 -2.15 11.50 10.44
CA ILE A 147 -0.87 12.13 10.85
C ILE A 147 0.33 11.49 10.14
N GLU A 148 0.27 10.19 9.90
CA GLU A 148 1.31 9.43 9.21
C GLU A 148 1.54 9.95 7.79
N ILE A 149 0.47 10.33 7.09
CA ILE A 149 0.53 10.88 5.72
C ILE A 149 0.89 12.37 5.74
N GLN A 150 0.40 13.12 6.74
CA GLN A 150 0.79 14.53 6.90
C GLN A 150 2.30 14.68 7.08
N ASN A 151 2.93 13.75 7.83
CA ASN A 151 4.36 13.76 8.16
C ASN A 151 5.26 13.10 7.12
N ALA A 152 4.72 12.38 6.14
CA ALA A 152 5.48 11.75 5.04
C ALA A 152 6.39 12.75 4.28
N ARG A 153 6.13 14.04 4.45
CA ARG A 153 6.91 15.14 3.88
C ARG A 153 8.17 15.50 4.65
N GLN A 154 8.32 15.04 5.90
CA GLN A 154 9.48 15.40 6.73
C GLN A 154 10.67 14.47 6.54
N GLU A 155 10.50 13.32 5.91
CA GLU A 155 11.58 12.35 5.72
C GLU A 155 12.49 12.65 4.52
N ASP A 156 12.04 13.45 3.54
CA ASP A 156 12.88 13.83 2.37
C ASP A 156 14.02 14.83 2.71
N TYR A 157 14.07 15.38 3.91
CA TYR A 157 15.13 16.31 4.34
C TYR A 157 16.25 15.66 5.14
N SER A 158 16.19 14.37 5.41
CA SER A 158 17.28 13.66 6.08
C SER A 158 17.86 12.55 5.20
N GLY A 159 18.54 12.95 4.14
CA GLY A 159 19.45 12.06 3.44
C GLY A 159 20.58 11.60 4.34
N LYS A 160 20.37 10.51 5.07
CA LYS A 160 21.34 9.51 5.53
C LYS A 160 20.58 8.48 6.38
N ASN A 161 20.70 7.22 6.01
CA ASN A 161 20.24 6.05 6.75
C ASN A 161 20.89 6.00 8.15
N TYR A 162 20.23 6.62 9.12
CA TYR A 162 20.47 6.31 10.52
C TYR A 162 19.37 5.40 10.99
N SER A 163 19.72 4.28 11.59
CA SER A 163 18.77 3.41 12.27
C SER A 163 17.96 4.27 13.26
N GLU A 164 16.64 4.22 13.16
CA GLU A 164 15.70 5.00 13.99
C GLU A 164 15.88 4.72 15.49
N PHE A 165 16.67 3.71 15.82
CA PHE A 165 16.99 3.24 17.17
C PHE A 165 18.40 3.65 17.67
N GLU A 166 19.19 4.38 16.87
CA GLU A 166 20.46 4.90 17.34
C GLU A 166 20.25 6.14 18.21
N LEU A 167 20.61 6.02 19.49
CA LEU A 167 20.50 7.10 20.47
C LEU A 167 21.20 8.38 19.99
N ALA A 168 22.38 8.26 19.38
CA ALA A 168 23.15 9.36 18.82
C ALA A 168 22.41 10.09 17.67
N ALA A 169 21.62 9.38 16.87
CA ALA A 169 20.82 9.99 15.81
C ALA A 169 19.62 10.76 16.37
N MET A 170 18.98 10.24 17.41
CA MET A 170 17.90 10.92 18.12
C MET A 170 18.41 12.18 18.86
N GLU A 171 19.54 12.10 19.53
CA GLU A 171 20.20 13.24 20.18
C GLU A 171 20.51 14.36 19.19
N LYS A 172 21.16 14.01 18.07
CA LYS A 172 21.50 14.96 17.01
C LYS A 172 20.26 15.65 16.42
N ARG A 173 19.17 14.91 16.20
CA ARG A 173 17.90 15.43 15.70
C ARG A 173 17.25 16.37 16.73
N HIS A 174 17.29 16.01 18.00
CA HIS A 174 16.75 16.81 19.07
C HIS A 174 17.52 18.11 19.24
N ILE A 175 18.86 18.07 19.25
CA ILE A 175 19.73 19.23 19.29
C ILE A 175 19.47 20.18 18.11
N ALA A 176 19.33 19.63 16.89
CA ALA A 176 19.04 20.42 15.70
C ALA A 176 17.68 21.15 15.81
N LYS A 177 16.63 20.48 16.33
CA LYS A 177 15.32 21.09 16.56
C LYS A 177 15.39 22.22 17.56
N VAL A 178 16.12 22.05 18.66
CA VAL A 178 16.26 23.06 19.69
C VAL A 178 17.08 24.27 19.20
N LEU A 179 18.15 24.05 18.44
CA LEU A 179 18.92 25.11 17.78
C LEU A 179 18.08 25.90 16.78
N GLN A 180 17.21 25.25 16.04
CA GLN A 180 16.28 25.90 15.10
C GLN A 180 15.26 26.75 15.89
N HIS A 181 14.72 26.23 16.99
CA HIS A 181 13.77 26.93 17.85
C HIS A 181 14.39 28.17 18.47
N THR A 182 15.65 28.12 18.93
CA THR A 182 16.40 29.22 19.49
C THR A 182 17.09 30.12 18.48
N LYS A 183 16.76 29.98 17.19
CA LYS A 183 17.32 30.74 16.06
C LYS A 183 18.86 30.76 16.07
N GLY A 184 19.50 29.66 16.48
CA GLY A 184 20.95 29.52 16.54
C GLY A 184 21.59 30.03 17.84
N ASN A 185 20.83 30.45 18.83
CA ASN A 185 21.36 30.86 20.13
C ASN A 185 21.80 29.65 20.97
N LYS A 186 23.11 29.36 20.98
CA LYS A 186 23.69 28.19 21.65
C LYS A 186 23.49 28.19 23.16
N THR A 187 23.54 29.35 23.81
CA THR A 187 23.37 29.48 25.27
C THR A 187 21.93 29.15 25.68
N GLU A 188 20.96 29.56 24.92
CA GLU A 188 19.55 29.29 25.17
C GLU A 188 19.22 27.82 24.80
N ALA A 189 19.79 27.31 23.72
CA ALA A 189 19.67 25.91 23.32
C ALA A 189 20.22 24.96 24.39
N SER A 190 21.39 25.26 24.99
CA SER A 190 21.97 24.44 26.04
C SER A 190 21.12 24.44 27.33
N ARG A 191 20.46 25.54 27.65
CA ARG A 191 19.50 25.62 28.77
C ARG A 191 18.28 24.73 28.52
N LEU A 192 17.71 24.74 27.30
CA LEU A 192 16.57 23.91 26.95
C LEU A 192 16.92 22.44 26.90
N LEU A 193 18.14 22.09 26.52
CA LEU A 193 18.65 20.72 26.48
C LEU A 193 19.09 20.19 27.85
N LEU A 194 19.05 21.01 28.89
CA LEU A 194 19.59 20.67 30.23
C LEU A 194 21.03 20.11 30.17
N SER A 195 21.80 20.52 29.16
CA SER A 195 23.16 20.08 28.92
C SER A 195 24.16 21.14 29.32
N LEU A 196 25.30 20.71 29.89
CA LEU A 196 26.42 21.58 30.17
C LEU A 196 27.04 22.12 28.88
N ILE A 197 27.47 23.37 28.91
CA ILE A 197 27.96 24.15 27.77
C ILE A 197 29.33 23.58 27.30
N HIS A 198 29.30 22.51 26.57
CA HIS A 198 30.41 22.02 25.74
C HIS A 198 29.85 21.46 24.44
N ILE A 199 29.36 22.37 23.61
CA ILE A 199 29.03 22.09 22.21
C ILE A 199 29.87 23.00 21.32
#